data_9dc9aca0a9035b70da460008a34e2297
#
_entry.id   9dc9aca0a9035b70da460008a34e2297
#
_cell.length_a   1.000
_cell.length_b   1.000
_cell.length_c   1.000
_cell.angle_alpha   90.00
_cell.angle_beta   90.00
_cell.angle_gamma   90.00
#
_symmetry.space_group_name_H-M   'P 1'
#
loop_
_entity.id
_entity.type
_entity.pdbx_description
1 polymer ?
#
loop_
_entity_poly.entity_id
_entity_poly.type
_entity_poly.pdbx_seq_one_letter_code
_entity_poly.pdbx_strand_id
1 'polypeptide(L)'
;MARLIQKSGYIQGGRAARYMEYVAKRDGVEVIQSTEPVTKKQMQFLTKLLKDFPDAKELFEYSDYLQTPNRGTASAFIAAALDTHLHELESESGYIAYIANRPRVEKHGGHGLFSAADVTDLKAAKNELETHAGKVWTFIFSLQREDAERLGYSKAAAWQNLLKQESHSIAEAMRIPPEKFRWYAAYHDEGHHPHIHMMAWSGDPKAGFLTQKGIASIRSKMTNEIFRDEMTELYIRKDAAYKESIQTAKAVSYTHLTLPTK
;
A
#
# COMPACT_ATOMS: atom_id res chain seq x y z
N MET A 1 4.40 -15.02 6.38
CA MET A 1 2.97 -15.01 5.98
C MET A 1 2.76 -13.78 5.11
N ALA A 2 2.30 -13.97 3.89
CA ALA A 2 2.04 -12.89 2.94
C ALA A 2 1.01 -11.91 3.51
N ARG A 3 1.25 -10.60 3.34
CA ARG A 3 0.34 -9.56 3.80
C ARG A 3 0.41 -8.31 2.91
N LEU A 4 -0.72 -7.61 2.81
CA LEU A 4 -0.78 -6.28 2.24
C LEU A 4 -0.66 -5.25 3.37
N ILE A 5 0.27 -4.31 3.25
CA ILE A 5 0.26 -3.09 4.07
C ILE A 5 -0.54 -2.02 3.33
N GLN A 6 -1.50 -1.43 4.04
CA GLN A 6 -2.22 -0.25 3.59
C GLN A 6 -2.03 0.88 4.60
N LYS A 7 -1.60 2.03 4.11
CA LYS A 7 -1.62 3.31 4.83
C LYS A 7 -2.59 4.25 4.14
N SER A 8 -3.28 5.06 4.90
CA SER A 8 -4.22 6.06 4.38
C SER A 8 -4.14 7.34 5.18
N GLY A 9 -4.21 8.47 4.50
CA GLY A 9 -4.23 9.80 5.07
C GLY A 9 -5.01 10.75 4.18
N TYR A 10 -4.99 12.03 4.51
CA TYR A 10 -5.50 13.09 3.65
C TYR A 10 -4.56 14.28 3.70
N ILE A 11 -4.48 15.03 2.60
CA ILE A 11 -3.58 16.15 2.49
C ILE A 11 -4.10 17.30 3.33
N GLN A 12 -3.27 17.77 4.25
CA GLN A 12 -3.49 18.96 5.08
C GLN A 12 -2.44 20.01 4.74
N GLY A 13 -2.85 21.09 4.10
CA GLY A 13 -1.96 22.22 3.89
C GLY A 13 -1.36 22.75 5.21
N GLY A 14 -0.03 22.90 5.30
CA GLY A 14 0.59 23.76 6.28
C GLY A 14 1.60 23.20 7.28
N ARG A 15 1.88 21.89 7.36
CA ARG A 15 2.96 21.34 8.22
C ARG A 15 4.31 21.17 7.52
N ALA A 16 4.39 21.57 6.28
CA ALA A 16 5.46 21.30 5.32
C ALA A 16 6.87 21.75 5.71
N ALA A 17 7.05 22.86 6.41
CA ALA A 17 8.33 23.56 6.44
C ALA A 17 9.51 22.80 7.10
N ARG A 18 9.27 21.92 8.06
CA ARG A 18 10.35 21.21 8.79
C ARG A 18 10.86 19.94 8.13
N TYR A 19 10.00 19.25 7.36
CA TYR A 19 10.35 18.02 6.67
C TYR A 19 10.74 18.25 5.22
N MET A 20 10.23 19.34 4.59
CA MET A 20 10.55 19.73 3.23
C MET A 20 12.05 19.92 3.00
N GLU A 21 12.75 20.53 3.95
CA GLU A 21 14.20 20.70 3.85
C GLU A 21 14.94 19.35 3.83
N TYR A 22 14.42 18.36 4.55
CA TYR A 22 14.98 17.01 4.56
C TYR A 22 14.61 16.23 3.28
N VAL A 23 13.38 16.34 2.82
CA VAL A 23 12.88 15.69 1.59
C VAL A 23 13.52 16.33 0.35
N ALA A 24 13.61 17.66 0.31
CA ALA A 24 14.23 18.39 -0.80
C ALA A 24 15.75 18.15 -0.91
N LYS A 25 16.46 17.94 0.20
CA LYS A 25 17.89 17.55 0.21
C LYS A 25 18.09 16.08 -0.14
N ARG A 26 17.04 15.32 -0.35
CA ARG A 26 17.04 13.89 -0.56
C ARG A 26 16.89 13.48 -2.02
N ASP A 27 16.67 14.41 -2.94
CA ASP A 27 16.72 14.18 -4.37
C ASP A 27 18.10 13.63 -4.74
N GLY A 28 18.17 12.30 -4.95
CA GLY A 28 19.37 11.58 -5.32
C GLY A 28 20.04 10.75 -4.21
N VAL A 29 19.45 10.64 -3.00
CA VAL A 29 19.96 9.68 -2.01
C VAL A 29 19.45 8.29 -2.39
N GLU A 30 20.28 7.56 -3.12
CA GLU A 30 20.17 6.10 -3.22
C GLU A 30 20.02 5.52 -1.82
N VAL A 31 19.11 4.55 -1.65
CA VAL A 31 19.08 3.74 -0.43
C VAL A 31 20.47 3.13 -0.28
N ILE A 32 21.25 3.64 0.68
CA ILE A 32 22.62 3.21 0.90
C ILE A 32 22.56 1.74 1.31
N GLN A 33 23.01 0.84 0.44
CA GLN A 33 23.27 -0.54 0.82
C GLN A 33 24.54 -0.56 1.67
N SER A 34 24.39 -0.38 2.97
CA SER A 34 25.51 -0.37 3.89
C SER A 34 25.20 -1.26 5.08
N THR A 35 26.09 -2.20 5.34
CA THR A 35 26.04 -3.08 6.51
C THR A 35 26.70 -2.45 7.74
N GLU A 36 27.22 -1.21 7.63
CA GLU A 36 27.83 -0.49 8.76
C GLU A 36 26.80 -0.17 9.84
N PRO A 37 27.25 -0.01 11.10
CA PRO A 37 26.37 0.33 12.21
C PRO A 37 25.60 1.64 11.98
N VAL A 38 24.38 1.70 12.50
CA VAL A 38 23.52 2.90 12.48
C VAL A 38 24.25 4.09 13.06
N THR A 39 24.22 5.24 12.37
CA THR A 39 24.85 6.46 12.88
C THR A 39 24.06 7.09 14.03
N LYS A 40 24.73 7.85 14.89
CA LYS A 40 24.06 8.62 15.97
C LYS A 40 22.98 9.57 15.40
N LYS A 41 23.24 10.19 14.24
CA LYS A 41 22.27 11.07 13.57
C LYS A 41 21.04 10.31 13.08
N GLN A 42 21.21 9.14 12.47
CA GLN A 42 20.10 8.29 12.08
C GLN A 42 19.27 7.85 13.29
N MET A 43 19.93 7.41 14.37
CA MET A 43 19.25 6.96 15.59
C MET A 43 18.42 8.10 16.24
N GLN A 44 18.96 9.31 16.32
CA GLN A 44 18.21 10.48 16.80
C GLN A 44 17.02 10.81 15.89
N PHE A 45 17.21 10.70 14.58
CA PHE A 45 16.15 10.95 13.61
C PHE A 45 15.05 9.88 13.69
N LEU A 46 15.41 8.59 13.79
CA LEU A 46 14.48 7.48 13.98
C LEU A 46 13.65 7.65 15.25
N THR A 47 14.27 8.02 16.35
CA THR A 47 13.57 8.28 17.62
C THR A 47 12.51 9.37 17.45
N LYS A 48 12.85 10.46 16.77
CA LYS A 48 11.92 11.57 16.50
C LYS A 48 10.82 11.14 15.54
N LEU A 49 11.17 10.46 14.45
CA LEU A 49 10.24 9.98 13.44
C LEU A 49 9.19 9.05 14.05
N LEU A 50 9.60 8.09 14.88
CA LEU A 50 8.69 7.17 15.56
C LEU A 50 7.82 7.85 16.62
N LYS A 51 8.26 8.99 17.17
CA LYS A 51 7.45 9.81 18.05
C LYS A 51 6.38 10.59 17.28
N ASP A 52 6.75 11.15 16.14
CA ASP A 52 5.86 11.97 15.31
C ASP A 52 4.89 11.10 14.50
N PHE A 53 5.34 9.92 14.06
CA PHE A 53 4.57 8.95 13.25
C PHE A 53 4.63 7.54 13.87
N PRO A 54 3.87 7.26 14.93
CA PRO A 54 3.91 5.97 15.64
C PRO A 54 3.49 4.78 14.76
N ASP A 55 2.63 5.02 13.77
CA ASP A 55 2.11 4.03 12.84
C ASP A 55 3.15 3.59 11.78
N ALA A 56 4.27 4.33 11.63
CA ALA A 56 5.39 3.89 10.80
C ALA A 56 5.98 2.54 11.24
N LYS A 57 5.74 2.10 12.48
CA LYS A 57 6.12 0.78 12.99
C LYS A 57 5.45 -0.39 12.25
N GLU A 58 4.37 -0.12 11.53
CA GLU A 58 3.67 -1.15 10.75
C GLU A 58 4.31 -1.40 9.38
N LEU A 59 5.25 -0.56 8.94
CA LEU A 59 5.96 -0.71 7.68
C LEU A 59 6.86 -1.95 7.69
N PHE A 60 7.04 -2.56 6.53
CA PHE A 60 7.94 -3.71 6.37
C PHE A 60 9.38 -3.31 6.70
N GLU A 61 9.80 -2.13 6.24
CA GLU A 61 11.14 -1.57 6.44
C GLU A 61 11.49 -1.38 7.91
N TYR A 62 10.49 -1.16 8.78
CA TYR A 62 10.71 -1.16 10.23
C TYR A 62 11.04 -2.56 10.76
N SER A 63 10.34 -3.58 10.25
CA SER A 63 10.62 -4.97 10.60
C SER A 63 12.03 -5.38 10.14
N ASP A 64 12.43 -5.01 8.93
CA ASP A 64 13.78 -5.26 8.40
C ASP A 64 14.86 -4.56 9.22
N TYR A 65 14.60 -3.30 9.60
CA TYR A 65 15.50 -2.54 10.49
C TYR A 65 15.67 -3.21 11.85
N LEU A 66 14.60 -3.74 12.44
CA LEU A 66 14.68 -4.45 13.72
C LEU A 66 15.43 -5.78 13.62
N GLN A 67 15.30 -6.50 12.50
CA GLN A 67 15.99 -7.77 12.27
C GLN A 67 17.50 -7.57 12.02
N THR A 68 17.85 -6.54 11.28
CA THR A 68 19.23 -6.27 10.85
C THR A 68 19.54 -4.78 10.95
N PRO A 69 19.77 -4.25 12.18
CA PRO A 69 19.99 -2.81 12.37
C PRO A 69 21.35 -2.38 11.82
N ASN A 70 21.31 -1.69 10.67
CA ASN A 70 22.48 -1.13 10.00
C ASN A 70 22.10 0.19 9.29
N ARG A 71 23.07 0.90 8.69
CA ARG A 71 22.83 2.16 7.96
C ARG A 71 21.84 2.00 6.81
N GLY A 72 21.90 0.88 6.08
CA GLY A 72 21.07 0.61 4.93
C GLY A 72 19.62 0.45 5.34
N THR A 73 19.33 -0.46 6.28
CA THR A 73 17.96 -0.71 6.76
C THR A 73 17.37 0.50 7.49
N ALA A 74 18.18 1.24 8.25
CA ALA A 74 17.77 2.51 8.84
C ALA A 74 17.40 3.56 7.80
N SER A 75 18.20 3.69 6.71
CA SER A 75 17.89 4.60 5.62
C SER A 75 16.64 4.20 4.84
N ALA A 76 16.45 2.90 4.59
CA ALA A 76 15.26 2.37 3.93
C ALA A 76 14.00 2.67 4.75
N PHE A 77 14.05 2.39 6.06
CA PHE A 77 12.93 2.69 6.95
C PHE A 77 12.61 4.19 7.05
N ILE A 78 13.63 5.05 7.22
CA ILE A 78 13.43 6.51 7.20
C ILE A 78 12.78 6.94 5.89
N ALA A 79 13.23 6.35 4.76
CA ALA A 79 12.68 6.63 3.45
C ALA A 79 11.20 6.29 3.36
N ALA A 80 10.85 5.06 3.67
CA ALA A 80 9.48 4.57 3.58
C ALA A 80 8.53 5.32 4.52
N ALA A 81 8.98 5.61 5.74
CA ALA A 81 8.19 6.36 6.70
C ALA A 81 7.89 7.80 6.24
N LEU A 82 8.89 8.50 5.66
CA LEU A 82 8.68 9.84 5.11
C LEU A 82 7.76 9.81 3.89
N ASP A 83 7.90 8.82 3.02
CA ASP A 83 7.02 8.65 1.87
C ASP A 83 5.57 8.41 2.28
N THR A 84 5.38 7.56 3.28
CA THR A 84 4.06 7.26 3.82
C THR A 84 3.35 8.50 4.35
N HIS A 85 4.11 9.41 4.97
CA HIS A 85 3.59 10.63 5.56
C HIS A 85 3.77 11.88 4.70
N LEU A 86 4.19 11.72 3.44
CA LEU A 86 4.41 12.85 2.54
C LEU A 86 3.15 13.70 2.33
N HIS A 87 1.95 13.08 2.38
CA HIS A 87 0.68 13.77 2.30
C HIS A 87 0.43 14.80 3.42
N GLU A 88 1.13 14.68 4.54
CA GLU A 88 1.08 15.67 5.63
C GLU A 88 2.04 16.84 5.40
N LEU A 89 2.90 16.74 4.40
CA LEU A 89 4.04 17.63 4.17
C LEU A 89 3.89 18.47 2.91
N GLU A 90 3.11 18.03 1.93
CA GLU A 90 2.98 18.64 0.61
C GLU A 90 1.57 19.13 0.29
N SER A 91 1.47 20.03 -0.69
CA SER A 91 0.20 20.35 -1.34
C SER A 91 -0.22 19.23 -2.29
N GLU A 92 -1.51 19.19 -2.69
CA GLU A 92 -2.04 18.18 -3.59
C GLU A 92 -1.28 18.12 -4.92
N SER A 93 -0.97 19.28 -5.51
CA SER A 93 -0.21 19.36 -6.77
C SER A 93 1.27 19.01 -6.59
N GLY A 94 1.84 19.34 -5.44
CA GLY A 94 3.20 18.93 -5.05
C GLY A 94 3.30 17.43 -4.87
N TYR A 95 2.37 16.84 -4.14
CA TYR A 95 2.32 15.39 -3.90
C TYR A 95 2.18 14.59 -5.21
N ILE A 96 1.24 14.96 -6.09
CA ILE A 96 1.06 14.24 -7.37
C ILE A 96 2.29 14.38 -8.28
N ALA A 97 2.94 15.55 -8.29
CA ALA A 97 4.16 15.74 -9.05
C ALA A 97 5.31 14.87 -8.52
N TYR A 98 5.42 14.75 -7.20
CA TYR A 98 6.41 13.92 -6.54
C TYR A 98 6.23 12.44 -6.88
N ILE A 99 5.03 11.86 -6.65
CA ILE A 99 4.80 10.43 -6.90
C ILE A 99 4.94 10.06 -8.38
N ALA A 100 4.64 10.99 -9.29
CA ALA A 100 4.74 10.77 -10.73
C ALA A 100 6.17 10.79 -11.28
N ASN A 101 7.12 11.46 -10.61
CA ASN A 101 8.47 11.70 -11.12
C ASN A 101 9.59 11.14 -10.23
N ARG A 102 9.26 10.56 -9.09
CA ARG A 102 10.22 10.00 -8.15
C ARG A 102 11.16 8.98 -8.83
N PRO A 103 12.44 8.87 -8.40
CA PRO A 103 13.30 7.76 -8.80
C PRO A 103 12.62 6.40 -8.55
N ARG A 104 12.81 5.46 -9.47
CA ARG A 104 12.19 4.11 -9.45
C ARG A 104 10.67 4.06 -9.67
N VAL A 105 10.03 5.18 -10.01
CA VAL A 105 8.67 5.11 -10.54
C VAL A 105 8.69 4.44 -11.91
N GLU A 106 7.82 3.46 -12.13
CA GLU A 106 7.64 2.87 -13.46
C GLU A 106 6.97 3.90 -14.37
N LYS A 107 7.71 4.38 -15.39
CA LYS A 107 7.24 5.44 -16.28
C LYS A 107 6.47 4.89 -17.47
N HIS A 108 5.34 5.53 -17.75
CA HIS A 108 4.57 5.35 -18.99
C HIS A 108 4.70 6.64 -19.82
N GLY A 109 5.76 6.71 -20.65
CA GLY A 109 6.16 7.94 -21.34
C GLY A 109 7.02 8.86 -20.46
N GLY A 110 6.60 10.11 -20.25
CA GLY A 110 7.38 11.12 -19.50
C GLY A 110 7.30 11.03 -17.98
N HIS A 111 6.34 10.28 -17.41
CA HIS A 111 6.08 10.17 -15.97
C HIS A 111 5.45 8.82 -15.61
N GLY A 112 5.35 8.52 -14.30
CA GLY A 112 4.80 7.26 -13.79
C GLY A 112 3.33 7.32 -13.34
N LEU A 113 2.63 8.44 -13.56
CA LEU A 113 1.24 8.57 -13.15
C LEU A 113 0.33 7.77 -14.08
N PHE A 114 -0.62 7.04 -13.50
CA PHE A 114 -1.70 6.35 -14.19
C PHE A 114 -3.05 6.56 -13.49
N SER A 115 -4.14 6.28 -14.19
CA SER A 115 -5.51 6.43 -13.72
C SER A 115 -6.42 5.33 -14.28
N ALA A 116 -7.72 5.49 -14.19
CA ALA A 116 -8.67 4.64 -14.89
C ALA A 116 -8.58 4.76 -16.43
N ALA A 117 -8.11 5.91 -16.93
CA ALA A 117 -7.88 6.13 -18.36
C ALA A 117 -6.61 5.42 -18.84
N ASP A 118 -6.56 5.08 -20.12
CA ASP A 118 -5.39 4.42 -20.73
C ASP A 118 -4.19 5.38 -20.85
N VAL A 119 -4.46 6.68 -21.02
CA VAL A 119 -3.45 7.74 -21.06
C VAL A 119 -3.74 8.76 -19.98
N THR A 120 -2.75 9.08 -19.17
CA THR A 120 -2.85 10.07 -18.10
C THR A 120 -1.94 11.26 -18.42
N ASP A 121 -2.49 12.46 -18.36
CA ASP A 121 -1.73 13.71 -18.52
C ASP A 121 -1.43 14.29 -17.12
N LEU A 122 -0.15 14.33 -16.76
CA LEU A 122 0.30 14.85 -15.47
C LEU A 122 -0.05 16.33 -15.29
N LYS A 123 0.01 17.15 -16.36
CA LYS A 123 -0.32 18.57 -16.28
C LYS A 123 -1.81 18.76 -16.01
N ALA A 124 -2.66 18.01 -16.71
CA ALA A 124 -4.10 18.01 -16.48
C ALA A 124 -4.44 17.55 -15.07
N ALA A 125 -3.82 16.47 -14.59
CA ALA A 125 -4.00 15.96 -13.24
C ALA A 125 -3.61 16.98 -12.15
N LYS A 126 -2.50 17.69 -12.34
CA LYS A 126 -2.09 18.78 -11.45
C LYS A 126 -3.10 19.91 -11.42
N ASN A 127 -3.53 20.39 -12.58
CA ASN A 127 -4.51 21.47 -12.67
C ASN A 127 -5.86 21.07 -12.04
N GLU A 128 -6.29 19.81 -12.20
CA GLU A 128 -7.50 19.29 -11.57
C GLU A 128 -7.40 19.37 -10.05
N LEU A 129 -6.27 18.97 -9.48
CA LEU A 129 -6.05 19.00 -8.04
C LEU A 129 -5.85 20.43 -7.50
N GLU A 130 -5.18 21.31 -8.23
CA GLU A 130 -5.02 22.73 -7.84
C GLU A 130 -6.35 23.47 -7.74
N THR A 131 -7.33 23.09 -8.55
CA THR A 131 -8.66 23.69 -8.56
C THR A 131 -9.66 22.98 -7.65
N HIS A 132 -9.29 21.82 -7.10
CA HIS A 132 -10.16 21.03 -6.25
C HIS A 132 -10.24 21.61 -4.82
N ALA A 133 -11.46 21.92 -4.36
CA ALA A 133 -11.71 22.52 -3.03
C ALA A 133 -12.07 21.48 -1.95
N GLY A 134 -12.17 20.19 -2.28
CA GLY A 134 -12.56 19.10 -1.39
C GLY A 134 -11.37 18.37 -0.76
N LYS A 135 -11.67 17.31 -0.04
CA LYS A 135 -10.64 16.44 0.55
C LYS A 135 -10.06 15.50 -0.49
N VAL A 136 -8.74 15.44 -0.54
CA VAL A 136 -7.99 14.45 -1.33
C VAL A 136 -7.39 13.43 -0.37
N TRP A 137 -7.81 12.18 -0.50
CA TRP A 137 -7.31 11.07 0.30
C TRP A 137 -6.12 10.42 -0.39
N THR A 138 -5.14 10.01 0.41
CA THR A 138 -3.97 9.30 -0.05
C THR A 138 -3.97 7.87 0.49
N PHE A 139 -3.53 6.95 -0.33
CA PHE A 139 -3.35 5.54 0.03
C PHE A 139 -1.98 5.07 -0.44
N ILE A 140 -1.35 4.22 0.37
CA ILE A 140 -0.18 3.46 -0.02
C ILE A 140 -0.52 1.99 0.17
N PHE A 141 -0.33 1.19 -0.88
CA PHE A 141 -0.48 -0.25 -0.84
C PHE A 141 0.88 -0.87 -1.16
N SER A 142 1.42 -1.65 -0.22
CA SER A 142 2.75 -2.25 -0.31
C SER A 142 2.69 -3.76 -0.12
N LEU A 143 3.50 -4.47 -0.90
CA LEU A 143 3.75 -5.91 -0.79
C LEU A 143 5.25 -6.14 -0.55
N GLN A 144 5.61 -7.28 0.04
CA GLN A 144 6.98 -7.76 -0.04
C GLN A 144 7.32 -8.14 -1.48
N ARG A 145 8.59 -7.97 -1.89
CA ARG A 145 9.06 -8.26 -3.26
C ARG A 145 8.67 -9.66 -3.72
N GLU A 146 8.92 -10.66 -2.91
CA GLU A 146 8.61 -12.05 -3.21
C GLU A 146 7.11 -12.29 -3.46
N ASP A 147 6.26 -11.64 -2.65
CA ASP A 147 4.81 -11.70 -2.82
C ASP A 147 4.36 -10.96 -4.07
N ALA A 148 4.91 -9.78 -4.34
CA ALA A 148 4.58 -9.00 -5.53
C ALA A 148 4.93 -9.74 -6.82
N GLU A 149 6.09 -10.39 -6.88
CA GLU A 149 6.52 -11.20 -8.03
C GLU A 149 5.64 -12.44 -8.20
N ARG A 150 5.43 -13.18 -7.13
CA ARG A 150 4.63 -14.42 -7.12
C ARG A 150 3.17 -14.19 -7.49
N LEU A 151 2.59 -13.07 -7.04
CA LEU A 151 1.18 -12.71 -7.27
C LEU A 151 0.99 -11.86 -8.54
N GLY A 152 2.06 -11.51 -9.26
CA GLY A 152 1.99 -10.75 -10.50
C GLY A 152 1.84 -9.24 -10.34
N TYR A 153 2.11 -8.68 -9.15
CA TYR A 153 2.02 -7.24 -8.85
C TYR A 153 3.37 -6.50 -8.89
N SER A 154 4.31 -6.98 -9.67
CA SER A 154 5.64 -6.37 -9.85
C SER A 154 5.67 -5.27 -10.93
N LYS A 155 4.52 -4.85 -11.47
CA LYS A 155 4.41 -3.83 -12.53
C LYS A 155 3.17 -2.95 -12.33
N ALA A 156 3.28 -1.70 -12.80
CA ALA A 156 2.18 -0.71 -12.73
C ALA A 156 0.88 -1.20 -13.36
N ALA A 157 0.94 -1.93 -14.49
CA ALA A 157 -0.25 -2.42 -15.19
C ALA A 157 -1.13 -3.34 -14.32
N ALA A 158 -0.54 -4.21 -13.50
CA ALA A 158 -1.29 -5.09 -12.61
C ALA A 158 -2.05 -4.28 -11.55
N TRP A 159 -1.38 -3.30 -10.94
CA TRP A 159 -1.99 -2.40 -9.98
C TRP A 159 -3.07 -1.50 -10.60
N GLN A 160 -2.85 -1.01 -11.83
CA GLN A 160 -3.86 -0.24 -12.55
C GLN A 160 -5.13 -1.07 -12.77
N ASN A 161 -5.00 -2.33 -13.20
CA ASN A 161 -6.12 -3.24 -13.40
C ASN A 161 -6.86 -3.51 -12.08
N LEU A 162 -6.13 -3.78 -10.99
CA LEU A 162 -6.70 -3.96 -9.66
C LEU A 162 -7.49 -2.73 -9.21
N LEU A 163 -6.92 -1.53 -9.34
CA LEU A 163 -7.60 -0.29 -8.97
C LEU A 163 -8.82 0.01 -9.86
N LYS A 164 -8.77 -0.33 -11.16
CA LYS A 164 -9.93 -0.24 -12.04
C LYS A 164 -11.06 -1.15 -11.56
N GLN A 165 -10.75 -2.41 -11.22
CA GLN A 165 -11.73 -3.39 -10.72
C GLN A 165 -12.33 -2.95 -9.38
N GLU A 166 -11.50 -2.49 -8.45
CA GLU A 166 -11.92 -2.10 -7.11
C GLU A 166 -12.41 -0.65 -6.99
N SER A 167 -12.42 0.12 -8.09
CA SER A 167 -12.84 1.53 -8.08
C SER A 167 -14.22 1.73 -7.47
N HIS A 168 -15.18 0.84 -7.77
CA HIS A 168 -16.54 0.92 -7.20
C HIS A 168 -16.53 0.66 -5.68
N SER A 169 -15.84 -0.37 -5.24
CA SER A 169 -15.71 -0.72 -3.81
C SER A 169 -15.02 0.38 -3.00
N ILE A 170 -13.99 1.01 -3.59
CA ILE A 170 -13.27 2.13 -2.97
C ILE A 170 -14.19 3.35 -2.89
N ALA A 171 -14.89 3.69 -3.98
CA ALA A 171 -15.84 4.80 -4.02
C ALA A 171 -16.95 4.64 -2.96
N GLU A 172 -17.52 3.44 -2.84
CA GLU A 172 -18.54 3.11 -1.84
C GLU A 172 -18.01 3.30 -0.41
N ALA A 173 -16.81 2.77 -0.12
CA ALA A 173 -16.17 2.93 1.19
C ALA A 173 -15.90 4.40 1.55
N MET A 174 -15.62 5.24 0.55
CA MET A 174 -15.42 6.68 0.67
C MET A 174 -16.72 7.48 0.62
N ARG A 175 -17.87 6.84 0.44
CA ARG A 175 -19.19 7.49 0.27
C ARG A 175 -19.21 8.47 -0.90
N ILE A 176 -18.60 8.08 -2.01
CA ILE A 176 -18.55 8.84 -3.25
C ILE A 176 -19.42 8.12 -4.29
N PRO A 177 -20.34 8.82 -4.97
CA PRO A 177 -21.02 8.25 -6.13
C PRO A 177 -19.99 7.82 -7.19
N PRO A 178 -20.10 6.61 -7.78
CA PRO A 178 -19.08 6.06 -8.68
C PRO A 178 -18.72 6.99 -9.84
N GLU A 179 -19.69 7.69 -10.41
CA GLU A 179 -19.50 8.64 -11.53
C GLU A 179 -18.71 9.90 -11.12
N LYS A 180 -18.67 10.21 -9.82
CA LYS A 180 -17.91 11.33 -9.24
C LYS A 180 -16.56 10.91 -8.67
N PHE A 181 -16.29 9.61 -8.60
CA PHE A 181 -15.02 9.10 -8.08
C PHE A 181 -13.88 9.40 -9.05
N ARG A 182 -12.80 9.96 -8.52
CA ARG A 182 -11.57 10.29 -9.23
C ARG A 182 -10.39 9.74 -8.49
N TRP A 183 -9.41 9.23 -9.24
CA TRP A 183 -8.16 8.76 -8.66
C TRP A 183 -7.00 8.81 -9.65
N TYR A 184 -5.81 9.01 -9.11
CA TYR A 184 -4.53 8.83 -9.77
C TYR A 184 -3.64 7.97 -8.90
N ALA A 185 -2.73 7.22 -9.51
CA ALA A 185 -1.75 6.41 -8.80
C ALA A 185 -0.41 6.38 -9.54
N ALA A 186 0.64 5.98 -8.82
CA ALA A 186 1.97 5.74 -9.37
C ALA A 186 2.57 4.51 -8.69
N TYR A 187 3.20 3.64 -9.46
CA TYR A 187 3.89 2.44 -8.97
C TYR A 187 5.37 2.74 -8.78
N HIS A 188 5.87 2.43 -7.59
CA HIS A 188 7.26 2.59 -7.21
C HIS A 188 7.90 1.21 -7.02
N ASP A 189 8.86 0.90 -7.88
CA ASP A 189 9.62 -0.35 -7.84
C ASP A 189 10.76 -0.26 -6.82
N GLU A 190 10.40 -0.10 -5.55
CA GLU A 190 11.37 -0.05 -4.46
C GLU A 190 11.89 -1.44 -4.10
N GLY A 191 13.20 -1.58 -3.94
CA GLY A 191 13.97 -2.78 -3.68
C GLY A 191 13.23 -3.98 -3.10
N HIS A 192 13.00 -4.00 -1.77
CA HIS A 192 12.34 -5.12 -1.10
C HIS A 192 10.82 -4.98 -1.00
N HIS A 193 10.29 -3.76 -1.11
CA HIS A 193 8.87 -3.46 -0.87
C HIS A 193 8.28 -2.58 -1.97
N PRO A 194 7.95 -3.16 -3.15
CA PRO A 194 7.25 -2.43 -4.20
C PRO A 194 5.88 -1.99 -3.70
N HIS A 195 5.48 -0.77 -4.08
CA HIS A 195 4.25 -0.18 -3.61
C HIS A 195 3.64 0.79 -4.61
N ILE A 196 2.38 1.11 -4.42
CA ILE A 196 1.72 2.19 -5.14
C ILE A 196 1.34 3.31 -4.19
N HIS A 197 1.47 4.54 -4.67
CA HIS A 197 0.80 5.70 -4.10
C HIS A 197 -0.45 5.99 -4.92
N MET A 198 -1.58 6.15 -4.24
CA MET A 198 -2.85 6.51 -4.86
C MET A 198 -3.41 7.76 -4.20
N MET A 199 -3.90 8.67 -5.00
CA MET A 199 -4.74 9.79 -4.57
C MET A 199 -6.16 9.53 -5.02
N ALA A 200 -7.15 9.78 -4.15
CA ALA A 200 -8.56 9.57 -4.48
C ALA A 200 -9.45 10.66 -3.87
N TRP A 201 -10.40 11.14 -4.63
CA TRP A 201 -11.31 12.20 -4.20
C TRP A 201 -12.64 12.14 -4.96
N SER A 202 -13.57 12.98 -4.52
CA SER A 202 -14.84 13.18 -5.23
C SER A 202 -14.79 14.39 -6.14
N GLY A 203 -15.32 14.31 -7.35
CA GLY A 203 -15.60 15.48 -8.17
C GLY A 203 -16.60 16.47 -7.52
N ASP A 204 -17.27 16.07 -6.44
CA ASP A 204 -18.08 16.94 -5.59
C ASP A 204 -17.26 17.27 -4.32
N PRO A 205 -16.85 18.54 -4.10
CA PRO A 205 -16.03 18.91 -2.95
C PRO A 205 -16.67 18.63 -1.58
N LYS A 206 -17.98 18.43 -1.53
CA LYS A 206 -18.74 18.15 -0.29
C LYS A 206 -18.85 16.66 0.03
N ALA A 207 -18.46 15.79 -0.89
CA ALA A 207 -18.46 14.33 -0.72
C ALA A 207 -17.04 13.79 -0.43
N GLY A 208 -16.95 12.50 -0.13
CA GLY A 208 -15.65 11.86 0.08
C GLY A 208 -15.25 11.76 1.55
N PHE A 209 -16.11 11.15 2.36
CA PHE A 209 -15.84 10.84 3.76
C PHE A 209 -15.31 9.43 3.93
N LEU A 210 -14.10 9.29 4.43
CA LEU A 210 -13.51 8.01 4.78
C LEU A 210 -13.47 7.83 6.30
N THR A 211 -14.07 6.74 6.75
CA THR A 211 -14.08 6.33 8.17
C THR A 211 -13.09 5.20 8.39
N GLN A 212 -12.74 4.89 9.66
CA GLN A 212 -11.92 3.72 9.98
C GLN A 212 -12.51 2.41 9.44
N LYS A 213 -13.85 2.29 9.48
CA LYS A 213 -14.55 1.15 8.85
C LYS A 213 -14.38 1.13 7.33
N GLY A 214 -14.42 2.29 6.67
CA GLY A 214 -14.15 2.42 5.25
C GLY A 214 -12.71 2.04 4.89
N ILE A 215 -11.73 2.49 5.68
CA ILE A 215 -10.31 2.11 5.53
C ILE A 215 -10.14 0.59 5.65
N ALA A 216 -10.73 -0.02 6.66
CA ALA A 216 -10.69 -1.47 6.86
C ALA A 216 -11.38 -2.23 5.72
N SER A 217 -12.48 -1.71 5.19
CA SER A 217 -13.19 -2.28 4.03
C SER A 217 -12.32 -2.26 2.77
N ILE A 218 -11.68 -1.13 2.46
CA ILE A 218 -10.75 -1.02 1.33
C ILE A 218 -9.61 -2.04 1.48
N ARG A 219 -8.97 -2.09 2.67
CA ARG A 219 -7.91 -3.07 2.94
C ARG A 219 -8.38 -4.50 2.70
N SER A 220 -9.54 -4.87 3.21
CA SER A 220 -10.10 -6.21 3.05
C SER A 220 -10.36 -6.55 1.60
N LYS A 221 -10.96 -5.64 0.82
CA LYS A 221 -11.23 -5.83 -0.61
C LYS A 221 -9.94 -6.01 -1.41
N MET A 222 -8.98 -5.10 -1.23
CA MET A 222 -7.67 -5.17 -1.89
C MET A 222 -6.93 -6.47 -1.52
N THR A 223 -6.93 -6.86 -0.24
CA THR A 223 -6.29 -8.12 0.20
C THR A 223 -6.96 -9.33 -0.42
N ASN A 224 -8.29 -9.40 -0.39
CA ASN A 224 -9.03 -10.53 -0.96
C ASN A 224 -8.80 -10.67 -2.47
N GLU A 225 -8.68 -9.56 -3.18
CA GLU A 225 -8.41 -9.59 -4.62
C GLU A 225 -6.98 -10.01 -4.93
N ILE A 226 -6.00 -9.43 -4.25
CA ILE A 226 -4.57 -9.75 -4.44
C ILE A 226 -4.28 -11.21 -4.12
N PHE A 227 -4.88 -11.77 -3.06
CA PHE A 227 -4.64 -13.14 -2.59
C PHE A 227 -5.76 -14.11 -2.98
N ARG A 228 -6.59 -13.77 -3.97
CA ARG A 228 -7.79 -14.55 -4.36
C ARG A 228 -7.47 -16.01 -4.63
N ASP A 229 -6.49 -16.26 -5.46
CA ASP A 229 -6.14 -17.62 -5.89
C ASP A 229 -5.61 -18.45 -4.75
N GLU A 230 -4.77 -17.88 -3.88
CA GLU A 230 -4.24 -18.55 -2.69
C GLU A 230 -5.34 -18.89 -1.69
N MET A 231 -6.27 -17.96 -1.47
CA MET A 231 -7.40 -18.21 -0.60
C MET A 231 -8.32 -19.30 -1.16
N THR A 232 -8.55 -19.31 -2.47
CA THR A 232 -9.33 -20.33 -3.15
C THR A 232 -8.68 -21.71 -2.99
N GLU A 233 -7.37 -21.82 -3.23
CA GLU A 233 -6.63 -23.08 -3.00
C GLU A 233 -6.71 -23.55 -1.54
N LEU A 234 -6.58 -22.62 -0.60
CA LEU A 234 -6.67 -22.92 0.83
C LEU A 234 -8.04 -23.48 1.19
N TYR A 235 -9.13 -22.90 0.66
CA TYR A 235 -10.48 -23.41 0.87
C TYR A 235 -10.67 -24.81 0.26
N ILE A 236 -10.18 -25.03 -0.96
CA ILE A 236 -10.25 -26.35 -1.62
C ILE A 236 -9.52 -27.41 -0.78
N ARG A 237 -8.30 -27.11 -0.29
CA ARG A 237 -7.53 -28.02 0.57
C ARG A 237 -8.23 -28.29 1.90
N LYS A 238 -8.82 -27.26 2.50
CA LYS A 238 -9.58 -27.38 3.75
C LYS A 238 -10.82 -28.27 3.57
N ASP A 239 -11.56 -28.08 2.48
CA ASP A 239 -12.73 -28.90 2.16
C ASP A 239 -12.35 -30.38 1.90
N ALA A 240 -11.24 -30.61 1.21
CA ALA A 240 -10.72 -31.95 0.99
C ALA A 240 -10.33 -32.64 2.30
N ALA A 241 -9.58 -31.97 3.15
CA ALA A 241 -9.19 -32.47 4.47
C ALA A 241 -10.39 -32.75 5.38
N TYR A 242 -11.42 -31.88 5.34
CA TYR A 242 -12.65 -32.09 6.08
C TYR A 242 -13.42 -33.33 5.61
N LYS A 243 -13.55 -33.52 4.29
CA LYS A 243 -14.19 -34.71 3.70
C LYS A 243 -13.44 -35.99 4.09
N GLU A 244 -12.11 -35.99 4.04
CA GLU A 244 -11.27 -37.10 4.44
C GLU A 244 -11.45 -37.43 5.95
N SER A 245 -11.49 -36.41 6.79
CA SER A 245 -11.73 -36.58 8.22
C SER A 245 -13.08 -37.21 8.52
N ILE A 246 -14.15 -36.79 7.80
CA ILE A 246 -15.47 -37.41 7.94
C ILE A 246 -15.47 -38.87 7.48
N GLN A 247 -14.81 -39.19 6.36
CA GLN A 247 -14.72 -40.56 5.87
C GLN A 247 -13.99 -41.45 6.85
N THR A 248 -12.85 -40.98 7.40
CA THR A 248 -12.09 -41.70 8.42
C THR A 248 -12.92 -41.92 9.68
N ALA A 249 -13.62 -40.91 10.18
CA ALA A 249 -14.50 -41.04 11.33
C ALA A 249 -15.62 -42.06 11.11
N LYS A 250 -16.22 -42.09 9.94
CA LYS A 250 -17.24 -43.08 9.54
C LYS A 250 -16.64 -44.47 9.50
N ALA A 251 -15.48 -44.66 8.89
CA ALA A 251 -14.79 -45.98 8.83
C ALA A 251 -14.46 -46.51 10.23
N VAL A 252 -13.94 -45.66 11.13
CA VAL A 252 -13.67 -46.06 12.53
C VAL A 252 -14.97 -46.42 13.26
N SER A 253 -16.03 -45.66 13.08
CA SER A 253 -17.35 -45.95 13.68
C SER A 253 -17.92 -47.29 13.22
N TYR A 254 -17.79 -47.64 11.93
CA TYR A 254 -18.23 -48.93 11.39
C TYR A 254 -17.39 -50.09 11.94
N THR A 255 -16.07 -49.94 12.12
CA THR A 255 -15.22 -50.99 12.64
C THR A 255 -15.51 -51.30 14.12
N HIS A 256 -15.91 -50.32 14.92
CA HIS A 256 -16.32 -50.51 16.29
C HIS A 256 -17.67 -51.19 16.46
N LEU A 257 -18.58 -51.03 15.49
CA LEU A 257 -19.90 -51.66 15.52
C LEU A 257 -19.91 -53.14 15.00
N THR A 258 -18.82 -53.56 14.34
CA THR A 258 -18.73 -54.91 13.73
C THR A 258 -17.79 -55.84 14.48
N LEU A 259 -17.21 -55.45 15.60
CA LEU A 259 -16.44 -56.36 16.46
C LEU A 259 -17.38 -57.35 17.16
N PRO A 260 -17.21 -58.67 16.97
CA PRO A 260 -18.01 -59.65 17.67
C PRO A 260 -17.76 -59.54 19.18
N THR A 261 -18.82 -59.27 19.94
CA THR A 261 -18.83 -59.46 21.39
C THR A 261 -18.55 -60.94 21.69
N LYS A 262 -17.37 -61.25 22.29
CA LYS A 262 -17.06 -62.53 22.87
C LYS A 262 -17.80 -62.73 24.18
#